data_5b526b0470a42cc0798b1433ccda7b88
#
_entry.id   5b526b0470a42cc0798b1433ccda7b88
#
_cell.length_a   1.000
_cell.length_b   1.000
_cell.length_c   1.000
_cell.angle_alpha   90.00
_cell.angle_beta   90.00
_cell.angle_gamma   90.00
#
_symmetry.space_group_name_H-M   'P 1'
#
loop_
_entity.id
_entity.type
_entity.pdbx_description
1 polymer ?
#
loop_
_entity_poly.entity_id
_entity_poly.type
_entity_poly.pdbx_seq_one_letter_code
_entity_poly.pdbx_strand_id
1 'polypeptide(L)'
;GSEDADIIKNDSYRDKIKNKRYYAGAKGIGRFSCDRLGKRLILTTKTSDSETCEQINVNWSKFEEDQHNEFVNINVDYSQIPYNLEVFPDKSTHGTILDIKPLNSTWDREKLKGLKHSLEKLINPVSNTDDFSIEIICEREFEEDRSVDKFDNPKYIDRDRINGVIKNSILDILNLKTTQIDVQITKDEILTTVIDRGDNIYKIREINRKYPLLDDVKISLFYLNRTAKVNFTRRMGIEPVNYGSIFLFKNGFRVYPFGNKGDDSWGLDYRAQQGHSRFLGTRDLFGKVEINTNNNFQFKEVSSRDGGLVE
;
A
#
# COMPACT_ATOMS: atom_id res chain seq x y z
N GLY A 1 3.05 3.38 35.19
CA GLY A 1 3.10 2.27 34.22
C GLY A 1 1.85 1.36 34.23
N SER A 2 0.90 1.54 35.15
CA SER A 2 -0.33 0.71 35.24
C SER A 2 -1.60 1.46 34.85
N GLU A 3 -1.59 2.79 34.85
CA GLU A 3 -2.78 3.59 34.51
C GLU A 3 -2.99 3.73 32.98
N ASP A 4 -1.93 3.70 32.19
CA ASP A 4 -2.02 3.75 30.73
C ASP A 4 -2.55 2.46 30.07
N ALA A 5 -2.48 1.33 30.78
CA ALA A 5 -3.00 0.05 30.31
C ALA A 5 -4.54 -0.03 30.39
N ASP A 6 -5.17 0.74 31.28
CA ASP A 6 -6.63 0.74 31.44
C ASP A 6 -7.35 1.70 30.47
N ILE A 7 -6.64 2.71 29.95
CA ILE A 7 -7.17 3.60 28.90
C ILE A 7 -7.30 2.87 27.54
N ILE A 8 -6.49 1.84 27.32
CA ILE A 8 -6.52 1.00 26.10
C ILE A 8 -7.72 0.05 26.08
N LYS A 9 -8.40 -0.17 27.21
CA LYS A 9 -9.58 -1.07 27.33
C LYS A 9 -10.91 -0.44 26.99
N ASN A 10 -10.96 0.81 26.54
CA ASN A 10 -12.19 1.37 26.00
C ASN A 10 -12.41 0.88 24.56
N ASP A 11 -12.85 -0.35 24.46
CA ASP A 11 -13.09 -1.14 23.24
C ASP A 11 -14.12 -0.53 22.25
N SER A 12 -14.81 0.54 22.64
CA SER A 12 -16.01 0.99 21.91
C SER A 12 -15.73 1.59 20.54
N TYR A 13 -14.58 2.28 20.33
CA TYR A 13 -14.27 2.92 19.05
C TYR A 13 -13.68 1.93 18.04
N ARG A 14 -12.73 1.12 18.47
CA ARG A 14 -12.10 0.10 17.61
C ARG A 14 -13.09 -0.99 17.21
N ASP A 15 -14.00 -1.39 18.11
CA ASP A 15 -15.00 -2.41 17.82
C ASP A 15 -16.10 -1.89 16.91
N LYS A 16 -16.48 -0.62 17.00
CA LYS A 16 -17.43 0.02 16.07
C LYS A 16 -16.86 0.10 14.64
N ILE A 17 -15.55 0.22 14.49
CA ILE A 17 -14.88 0.27 13.18
C ILE A 17 -14.51 -1.13 12.68
N LYS A 18 -14.17 -2.09 13.54
CA LYS A 18 -13.92 -3.50 13.19
C LYS A 18 -15.01 -4.13 12.32
N ASN A 19 -16.26 -3.72 12.51
CA ASN A 19 -17.38 -4.22 11.71
C ASN A 19 -17.47 -3.60 10.30
N LYS A 20 -16.63 -2.62 9.96
CA LYS A 20 -16.68 -1.91 8.67
C LYS A 20 -15.33 -1.81 7.97
N ARG A 21 -14.19 -1.77 8.67
CA ARG A 21 -12.85 -1.59 8.10
C ARG A 21 -11.78 -2.27 8.92
N TYR A 22 -10.75 -2.79 8.23
CA TYR A 22 -9.55 -3.31 8.88
C TYR A 22 -8.52 -2.18 9.10
N TYR A 23 -7.74 -2.26 10.18
CA TYR A 23 -6.68 -1.32 10.45
C TYR A 23 -5.36 -1.78 9.81
N ALA A 24 -4.68 -0.86 9.10
CA ALA A 24 -3.37 -1.11 8.50
C ALA A 24 -2.21 -1.07 9.49
N GLY A 25 -2.35 -0.41 10.62
CA GLY A 25 -1.26 -0.19 11.56
C GLY A 25 -1.61 -0.54 12.99
N ALA A 26 -0.73 -1.31 13.66
CA ALA A 26 -0.89 -1.71 15.06
C ALA A 26 -0.08 -0.85 16.04
N LYS A 27 1.03 -0.25 15.60
CA LYS A 27 2.04 0.36 16.48
C LYS A 27 1.98 1.89 16.58
N GLY A 28 1.24 2.58 15.70
CA GLY A 28 1.11 4.04 15.70
C GLY A 28 2.37 4.84 15.34
N ILE A 29 3.44 4.16 14.91
CA ILE A 29 4.76 4.79 14.65
C ILE A 29 4.86 5.50 13.29
N GLY A 30 3.89 5.33 12.39
CA GLY A 30 3.93 5.92 11.03
C GLY A 30 4.02 7.45 11.03
N ARG A 31 3.48 8.11 12.05
CA ARG A 31 3.55 9.58 12.22
C ARG A 31 4.97 10.11 12.39
N PHE A 32 5.84 9.34 13.04
CA PHE A 32 7.24 9.73 13.23
C PHE A 32 8.05 9.71 11.94
N SER A 33 7.58 9.04 10.89
CA SER A 33 8.24 9.05 9.58
C SER A 33 8.12 10.39 8.85
N CYS A 34 7.32 11.33 9.36
CA CYS A 34 7.18 12.69 8.82
C CYS A 34 8.48 13.52 8.96
N ASP A 35 9.37 13.18 9.90
CA ASP A 35 10.69 13.79 10.07
C ASP A 35 11.55 13.71 8.80
N ARG A 36 11.42 12.61 8.05
CA ARG A 36 12.12 12.42 6.77
C ARG A 36 11.63 13.34 5.66
N LEU A 37 10.39 13.79 5.75
CA LEU A 37 9.76 14.64 4.73
C LEU A 37 10.04 16.12 4.97
N GLY A 38 10.03 16.58 6.21
CA GLY A 38 10.23 17.97 6.54
C GLY A 38 10.56 18.22 8.00
N LYS A 39 10.87 19.49 8.31
CA LYS A 39 11.41 19.89 9.62
C LYS A 39 10.33 20.09 10.68
N ARG A 40 9.09 20.35 10.29
CA ARG A 40 7.98 20.61 11.19
C ARG A 40 6.73 19.90 10.69
N LEU A 41 6.02 19.31 11.61
CA LEU A 41 4.70 18.69 11.39
C LEU A 41 3.65 19.45 12.20
N ILE A 42 2.59 19.88 11.54
CA ILE A 42 1.34 20.27 12.20
C ILE A 42 0.31 19.19 11.88
N LEU A 43 -0.07 18.42 12.88
CA LEU A 43 -1.11 17.42 12.79
C LEU A 43 -2.40 18.04 13.31
N THR A 44 -3.43 18.12 12.47
CA THR A 44 -4.76 18.58 12.86
C THR A 44 -5.75 17.46 12.66
N THR A 45 -6.51 17.09 13.67
CA THR A 45 -7.49 16.01 13.60
C THR A 45 -8.83 16.44 14.19
N LYS A 46 -9.91 15.91 13.62
CA LYS A 46 -11.28 16.15 14.04
C LYS A 46 -12.09 14.86 13.94
N THR A 47 -12.87 14.57 14.96
CA THR A 47 -13.89 13.52 14.91
C THR A 47 -15.22 14.08 14.40
N SER A 48 -16.11 13.21 13.91
CA SER A 48 -17.45 13.63 13.41
C SER A 48 -18.28 14.39 14.46
N ASP A 49 -18.10 14.03 15.73
CA ASP A 49 -18.95 14.47 16.84
C ASP A 49 -18.37 15.68 17.58
N SER A 50 -17.16 16.13 17.21
CA SER A 50 -16.49 17.29 17.84
C SER A 50 -16.81 18.59 17.09
N GLU A 51 -16.98 19.68 17.81
CA GLU A 51 -17.06 21.04 17.25
C GLU A 51 -15.71 21.69 17.06
N THR A 52 -14.66 21.12 17.62
CA THR A 52 -13.28 21.62 17.59
C THR A 52 -12.34 20.61 16.95
N CYS A 53 -11.17 21.10 16.54
CA CYS A 53 -10.07 20.28 16.05
C CYS A 53 -8.99 20.20 17.11
N GLU A 54 -8.40 19.02 17.28
CA GLU A 54 -7.18 18.82 18.07
C GLU A 54 -5.97 19.05 17.18
N GLN A 55 -5.02 19.84 17.64
CA GLN A 55 -3.81 20.17 16.88
C GLN A 55 -2.55 19.87 17.68
N ILE A 56 -1.59 19.21 17.03
CA ILE A 56 -0.26 18.94 17.57
C ILE A 56 0.76 19.55 16.62
N ASN A 57 1.73 20.30 17.20
CA ASN A 57 2.82 20.90 16.46
C ASN A 57 4.14 20.30 16.92
N VAL A 58 4.85 19.63 16.02
CA VAL A 58 6.12 18.97 16.25
C VAL A 58 7.21 19.67 15.45
N ASN A 59 8.23 20.18 16.12
CA ASN A 59 9.44 20.68 15.48
C ASN A 59 10.58 19.68 15.67
N TRP A 60 10.94 18.98 14.59
CA TRP A 60 11.95 17.93 14.62
C TRP A 60 13.35 18.45 14.93
N SER A 61 13.67 19.71 14.58
CA SER A 61 14.97 20.30 14.89
C SER A 61 15.26 20.34 16.39
N LYS A 62 14.23 20.45 17.23
CA LYS A 62 14.40 20.42 18.70
C LYS A 62 14.85 19.03 19.20
N PHE A 63 14.60 17.98 18.44
CA PHE A 63 15.04 16.62 18.76
C PHE A 63 16.47 16.34 18.31
N GLU A 64 16.97 17.11 17.33
CA GLU A 64 18.33 16.97 16.80
C GLU A 64 19.35 17.78 17.61
N GLU A 65 18.93 18.89 18.22
CA GLU A 65 19.81 19.80 18.98
C GLU A 65 20.34 19.20 20.28
N ASP A 66 19.63 18.23 20.83
CA ASP A 66 19.98 17.65 22.14
C ASP A 66 20.04 16.12 22.10
N GLN A 67 21.13 15.59 21.55
CA GLN A 67 21.38 14.14 21.44
C GLN A 67 21.52 13.43 22.81
N HIS A 68 21.59 14.19 23.91
CA HIS A 68 21.73 13.69 25.28
C HIS A 68 20.43 13.68 26.07
N ASN A 69 19.38 14.36 25.59
CA ASN A 69 18.08 14.35 26.25
C ASN A 69 17.28 13.11 25.84
N GLU A 70 16.75 12.43 26.85
CA GLU A 70 15.82 11.34 26.61
C GLU A 70 14.58 11.88 25.86
N PHE A 71 14.06 11.14 24.92
CA PHE A 71 12.88 11.44 24.08
C PHE A 71 11.64 11.86 24.91
N VAL A 72 11.63 11.52 26.18
CA VAL A 72 10.55 11.78 27.14
C VAL A 72 10.44 13.27 27.53
N ASN A 73 11.52 14.04 27.36
CA ASN A 73 11.59 15.41 27.84
C ASN A 73 11.33 16.49 26.77
N ILE A 74 10.94 16.09 25.55
CA ILE A 74 10.69 17.05 24.48
C ILE A 74 9.21 17.42 24.47
N ASN A 75 8.92 18.65 24.82
CA ASN A 75 7.57 19.20 24.82
C ASN A 75 7.07 19.38 23.38
N VAL A 76 5.90 18.83 23.12
CA VAL A 76 5.15 19.01 21.88
C VAL A 76 4.01 19.99 22.15
N ASP A 77 3.87 21.00 21.31
CA ASP A 77 2.80 22.00 21.48
C ASP A 77 1.45 21.35 21.08
N TYR A 78 0.53 21.33 22.03
CA TYR A 78 -0.84 20.87 21.83
C TYR A 78 -1.79 22.03 21.96
N SER A 79 -2.79 22.10 21.09
CA SER A 79 -3.86 23.11 21.14
C SER A 79 -5.17 22.55 20.60
N GLN A 80 -6.26 23.12 21.12
CA GLN A 80 -7.59 22.91 20.59
C GLN A 80 -7.99 24.16 19.80
N ILE A 81 -8.34 23.99 18.53
CA ILE A 81 -8.68 25.09 17.62
C ILE A 81 -10.12 24.97 17.14
N PRO A 82 -10.80 26.10 16.85
CA PRO A 82 -12.13 26.06 16.24
C PRO A 82 -12.10 25.32 14.89
N TYR A 83 -13.16 24.59 14.60
CA TYR A 83 -13.33 23.98 13.28
C TYR A 83 -13.53 25.06 12.22
N ASN A 84 -12.75 24.97 11.15
CA ASN A 84 -12.90 25.80 9.96
C ASN A 84 -13.01 24.91 8.72
N LEU A 85 -14.08 25.09 7.96
CA LEU A 85 -14.32 24.38 6.70
C LEU A 85 -13.21 24.57 5.65
N GLU A 86 -12.47 25.68 5.70
CA GLU A 86 -11.34 25.96 4.80
C GLU A 86 -10.12 25.09 5.08
N VAL A 87 -9.99 24.55 6.29
CA VAL A 87 -8.85 23.72 6.70
C VAL A 87 -9.00 22.28 6.18
N PHE A 88 -10.23 21.79 6.09
CA PHE A 88 -10.51 20.42 5.65
C PHE A 88 -10.91 20.42 4.16
N PRO A 89 -10.18 19.68 3.30
CA PRO A 89 -10.55 19.55 1.89
C PRO A 89 -11.96 18.96 1.75
N ASP A 90 -12.63 19.32 0.66
CA ASP A 90 -13.96 18.81 0.28
C ASP A 90 -15.06 19.02 1.33
N LYS A 91 -14.90 20.01 2.23
CA LYS A 91 -15.84 20.29 3.33
C LYS A 91 -16.06 19.08 4.24
N SER A 92 -15.04 18.25 4.38
CA SER A 92 -15.08 17.09 5.24
C SER A 92 -15.34 17.47 6.69
N THR A 93 -16.33 16.84 7.32
CA THR A 93 -16.71 17.12 8.70
C THR A 93 -15.78 16.48 9.74
N HIS A 94 -14.93 15.55 9.31
CA HIS A 94 -13.97 14.83 10.16
C HIS A 94 -12.77 14.36 9.32
N GLY A 95 -11.65 14.09 9.95
CA GLY A 95 -10.44 13.61 9.30
C GLY A 95 -9.16 14.03 10.01
N THR A 96 -8.03 13.77 9.37
CA THR A 96 -6.70 14.15 9.87
C THR A 96 -5.90 14.79 8.75
N ILE A 97 -5.29 15.94 9.05
CA ILE A 97 -4.39 16.67 8.16
C ILE A 97 -2.98 16.60 8.74
N LEU A 98 -2.01 16.30 7.89
CA LEU A 98 -0.58 16.37 8.20
C LEU A 98 0.03 17.46 7.33
N ASP A 99 0.29 18.64 7.90
CA ASP A 99 0.99 19.72 7.23
C ASP A 99 2.48 19.69 7.59
N ILE A 100 3.33 19.43 6.58
CA ILE A 100 4.77 19.20 6.74
C ILE A 100 5.54 20.28 6.02
N LYS A 101 6.23 21.14 6.76
CA LYS A 101 6.96 22.33 6.24
C LYS A 101 8.16 22.71 7.13
N PRO A 102 9.23 23.29 6.53
CA PRO A 102 9.61 23.16 5.13
C PRO A 102 10.01 21.73 4.81
N LEU A 103 9.88 21.34 3.53
CA LEU A 103 10.31 20.03 3.10
C LEU A 103 11.83 19.92 3.10
N ASN A 104 12.36 18.72 3.40
CA ASN A 104 13.80 18.45 3.42
C ASN A 104 14.41 18.33 2.01
N SER A 105 13.58 18.14 1.00
CA SER A 105 14.03 18.02 -0.40
C SER A 105 13.03 18.65 -1.37
N THR A 106 13.52 19.02 -2.54
CA THR A 106 12.67 19.44 -3.66
C THR A 106 12.00 18.22 -4.31
N TRP A 107 10.74 18.39 -4.68
CA TRP A 107 9.94 17.39 -5.40
C TRP A 107 9.76 17.85 -6.84
N ASP A 108 10.57 17.29 -7.74
CA ASP A 108 10.40 17.44 -9.18
C ASP A 108 9.38 16.45 -9.74
N ARG A 109 9.06 16.58 -11.02
CA ARG A 109 8.09 15.73 -11.70
C ARG A 109 8.47 14.24 -11.64
N GLU A 110 9.75 13.91 -11.78
CA GLU A 110 10.20 12.52 -11.74
C GLU A 110 10.04 11.90 -10.34
N LYS A 111 10.32 12.64 -9.28
CA LYS A 111 10.02 12.20 -7.91
C LYS A 111 8.54 12.03 -7.65
N LEU A 112 7.69 12.92 -8.21
CA LEU A 112 6.24 12.80 -8.10
C LEU A 112 5.73 11.58 -8.86
N LYS A 113 6.24 11.25 -10.03
CA LYS A 113 5.96 10.00 -10.74
C LYS A 113 6.39 8.78 -9.92
N GLY A 114 7.58 8.84 -9.31
CA GLY A 114 8.07 7.79 -8.41
C GLY A 114 7.16 7.58 -7.19
N LEU A 115 6.67 8.68 -6.60
CA LEU A 115 5.67 8.63 -5.52
C LEU A 115 4.38 7.98 -6.01
N LYS A 116 3.85 8.42 -7.16
CA LYS A 116 2.64 7.84 -7.76
C LYS A 116 2.78 6.32 -7.93
N HIS A 117 3.86 5.84 -8.54
CA HIS A 117 4.11 4.39 -8.67
C HIS A 117 4.21 3.67 -7.33
N SER A 118 4.76 4.32 -6.31
CA SER A 118 4.82 3.73 -4.97
C SER A 118 3.44 3.62 -4.33
N LEU A 119 2.58 4.61 -4.54
CA LEU A 119 1.21 4.65 -4.05
C LEU A 119 0.29 3.68 -4.83
N GLU A 120 0.47 3.53 -6.14
CA GLU A 120 -0.23 2.52 -6.96
C GLU A 120 -0.07 1.11 -6.37
N LYS A 121 1.11 0.80 -5.83
CA LYS A 121 1.40 -0.50 -5.21
C LYS A 121 0.67 -0.73 -3.89
N LEU A 122 0.15 0.30 -3.24
CA LEU A 122 -0.66 0.18 -2.02
C LEU A 122 -2.10 -0.20 -2.34
N ILE A 123 -2.57 0.09 -3.56
CA ILE A 123 -3.93 -0.17 -3.99
C ILE A 123 -4.03 -1.63 -4.44
N ASN A 124 -4.92 -2.39 -3.81
CA ASN A 124 -5.23 -3.74 -4.27
C ASN A 124 -5.97 -3.66 -5.62
N PRO A 125 -5.39 -4.18 -6.71
CA PRO A 125 -5.99 -4.02 -8.04
C PRO A 125 -7.32 -4.76 -8.25
N VAL A 126 -7.75 -5.61 -7.32
CA VAL A 126 -9.01 -6.40 -7.40
C VAL A 126 -10.06 -5.90 -6.40
N SER A 127 -9.69 -5.00 -5.52
CA SER A 127 -10.63 -4.43 -4.55
C SER A 127 -11.56 -3.45 -5.26
N ASN A 128 -12.79 -3.87 -5.50
CA ASN A 128 -13.89 -3.00 -5.96
C ASN A 128 -14.51 -2.18 -4.81
N THR A 129 -13.81 -2.02 -3.69
CA THR A 129 -14.33 -1.22 -2.58
C THR A 129 -14.01 0.25 -2.86
N ASP A 130 -15.04 1.04 -3.12
CA ASP A 130 -14.99 2.50 -3.25
C ASP A 130 -14.64 3.20 -1.93
N ASP A 131 -14.29 2.42 -0.89
CA ASP A 131 -14.10 2.91 0.47
C ASP A 131 -12.75 3.60 0.71
N PHE A 132 -11.76 3.40 -0.17
CA PHE A 132 -10.42 3.97 -0.04
C PHE A 132 -9.87 4.39 -1.39
N SER A 133 -9.53 5.66 -1.51
CA SER A 133 -8.85 6.21 -2.68
C SER A 133 -7.64 7.03 -2.26
N ILE A 134 -6.65 7.08 -3.13
CA ILE A 134 -5.48 7.94 -2.98
C ILE A 134 -5.52 8.93 -4.13
N GLU A 135 -5.35 10.21 -3.83
CA GLU A 135 -5.26 11.27 -4.83
C GLU A 135 -3.96 12.07 -4.64
N ILE A 136 -3.32 12.44 -5.74
CA ILE A 136 -2.22 13.41 -5.74
C ILE A 136 -2.76 14.72 -6.30
N ILE A 137 -2.49 15.81 -5.56
CA ILE A 137 -2.78 17.17 -5.99
C ILE A 137 -1.49 17.99 -5.90
N CYS A 138 -1.00 18.45 -7.05
CA CYS A 138 0.19 19.29 -7.16
C CYS A 138 -0.08 20.41 -8.16
N GLU A 139 -0.43 21.60 -7.65
CA GLU A 139 -0.83 22.74 -8.48
C GLU A 139 0.24 23.13 -9.50
N ARG A 140 1.50 23.03 -9.13
CA ARG A 140 2.63 23.34 -10.00
C ARG A 140 2.68 22.47 -11.26
N GLU A 141 2.13 21.26 -11.20
CA GLU A 141 2.13 20.30 -12.30
C GLU A 141 0.87 20.36 -13.19
N PHE A 142 -0.12 21.23 -12.89
CA PHE A 142 -1.37 21.30 -13.62
C PHE A 142 -1.18 21.66 -15.10
N GLU A 143 -0.30 22.60 -15.43
CA GLU A 143 -0.08 22.99 -16.83
C GLU A 143 0.60 21.89 -17.64
N GLU A 144 1.58 21.20 -17.04
CA GLU A 144 2.24 20.08 -17.68
C GLU A 144 1.27 18.90 -17.89
N ASP A 145 0.43 18.61 -16.90
CA ASP A 145 -0.60 17.58 -17.00
C ASP A 145 -1.63 17.89 -18.10
N ARG A 146 -2.00 19.18 -18.28
CA ARG A 146 -2.85 19.60 -19.41
C ARG A 146 -2.17 19.37 -20.75
N SER A 147 -0.85 19.50 -20.82
CA SER A 147 -0.09 19.23 -22.03
C SER A 147 -0.07 17.74 -22.34
N VAL A 148 0.10 16.89 -21.34
CA VAL A 148 -0.01 15.43 -21.45
C VAL A 148 -1.39 15.02 -21.97
N ASP A 149 -2.46 15.58 -21.42
CA ASP A 149 -3.85 15.30 -21.81
C ASP A 149 -4.13 15.64 -23.30
N LYS A 150 -3.41 16.63 -23.86
CA LYS A 150 -3.61 17.07 -25.27
C LYS A 150 -2.80 16.29 -26.28
N PHE A 151 -1.58 15.88 -25.93
CA PHE A 151 -0.60 15.40 -26.91
C PHE A 151 -0.25 13.93 -26.74
N ASP A 152 -0.56 13.34 -25.60
CA ASP A 152 -0.24 11.94 -25.36
C ASP A 152 -1.35 11.01 -25.87
N ASN A 153 -0.97 9.78 -26.19
CA ASN A 153 -1.94 8.76 -26.54
C ASN A 153 -2.83 8.48 -25.30
N PRO A 154 -4.17 8.50 -25.44
CA PRO A 154 -5.09 8.27 -24.32
C PRO A 154 -4.76 7.05 -23.47
N LYS A 155 -4.10 6.05 -24.05
CA LYS A 155 -3.65 4.83 -23.34
C LYS A 155 -2.51 5.07 -22.35
N TYR A 156 -1.81 6.21 -22.44
CA TYR A 156 -0.63 6.51 -21.64
C TYR A 156 -0.80 7.76 -20.76
N ILE A 157 -1.94 8.44 -20.84
CA ILE A 157 -2.23 9.63 -20.04
C ILE A 157 -2.03 9.34 -18.56
N ASP A 158 -2.55 8.22 -18.06
CA ASP A 158 -2.41 7.84 -16.65
C ASP A 158 -0.95 7.62 -16.24
N ARG A 159 -0.07 7.22 -17.16
CA ARG A 159 1.36 7.04 -16.90
C ARG A 159 2.07 8.36 -16.61
N ASP A 160 1.80 9.37 -17.45
CA ASP A 160 2.59 10.61 -17.46
C ASP A 160 1.96 11.74 -16.67
N ARG A 161 0.67 11.64 -16.34
CA ARG A 161 -0.07 12.58 -15.52
C ARG A 161 0.27 12.41 -14.03
N ILE A 162 0.45 13.52 -13.31
CA ILE A 162 0.70 13.52 -11.87
C ILE A 162 -0.61 13.61 -11.08
N ASN A 163 -1.43 14.62 -11.40
CA ASN A 163 -2.63 14.92 -10.63
C ASN A 163 -3.77 13.96 -10.88
N GLY A 164 -4.51 13.66 -9.83
CA GLY A 164 -5.73 12.87 -9.85
C GLY A 164 -5.69 11.64 -8.97
N VAL A 165 -6.79 10.89 -9.03
CA VAL A 165 -6.96 9.66 -8.27
C VAL A 165 -6.05 8.57 -8.85
N ILE A 166 -5.29 7.95 -7.96
CA ILE A 166 -4.36 6.87 -8.32
C ILE A 166 -5.16 5.58 -8.53
N LYS A 167 -4.92 4.94 -9.66
CA LYS A 167 -5.54 3.67 -10.03
C LYS A 167 -4.46 2.60 -10.21
N ASN A 168 -4.75 1.39 -9.79
CA ASN A 168 -3.90 0.24 -10.08
C ASN A 168 -4.49 -0.54 -11.27
N SER A 169 -4.12 -0.14 -12.49
CA SER A 169 -4.60 -0.75 -13.74
C SER A 169 -3.72 -1.92 -14.23
N ILE A 170 -2.84 -2.43 -13.41
CA ILE A 170 -1.87 -3.47 -13.83
C ILE A 170 -2.56 -4.74 -14.28
N LEU A 171 -3.63 -5.15 -13.61
CA LEU A 171 -4.35 -6.36 -14.01
C LEU A 171 -4.98 -6.22 -15.39
N ASP A 172 -5.48 -5.05 -15.75
CA ASP A 172 -6.05 -4.80 -17.09
C ASP A 172 -4.98 -4.92 -18.19
N ILE A 173 -3.73 -4.64 -17.84
CA ILE A 173 -2.60 -4.77 -18.77
C ILE A 173 -2.24 -6.25 -18.98
N LEU A 174 -2.36 -7.07 -17.94
CA LEU A 174 -1.89 -8.45 -17.92
C LEU A 174 -2.96 -9.47 -18.33
N ASN A 175 -4.22 -9.27 -17.93
CA ASN A 175 -5.31 -10.24 -18.11
C ASN A 175 -5.52 -10.71 -19.56
N LEU A 176 -5.28 -9.86 -20.56
CA LEU A 176 -5.60 -10.19 -21.96
C LEU A 176 -4.44 -10.82 -22.75
N LYS A 177 -3.24 -10.98 -22.18
CA LYS A 177 -2.04 -11.29 -22.97
C LYS A 177 -1.07 -12.27 -22.33
N THR A 178 -1.40 -12.81 -21.18
CA THR A 178 -0.50 -13.71 -20.45
C THR A 178 -1.22 -14.96 -19.96
N THR A 179 -0.43 -15.96 -19.59
CA THR A 179 -0.92 -17.09 -18.80
C THR A 179 -1.05 -16.63 -17.35
N GLN A 180 -2.20 -16.91 -16.75
CA GLN A 180 -2.55 -16.58 -15.37
C GLN A 180 -2.84 -17.86 -14.60
N ILE A 181 -2.44 -17.89 -13.34
CA ILE A 181 -2.79 -18.93 -12.39
C ILE A 181 -3.51 -18.26 -11.23
N ASP A 182 -4.75 -18.62 -11.00
CA ASP A 182 -5.52 -18.21 -9.84
C ASP A 182 -5.68 -19.39 -8.89
N VAL A 183 -5.37 -19.16 -7.61
CA VAL A 183 -5.57 -20.14 -6.55
C VAL A 183 -6.43 -19.52 -5.47
N GLN A 184 -7.46 -20.22 -5.07
CA GLN A 184 -8.28 -19.89 -3.93
C GLN A 184 -8.14 -21.00 -2.90
N ILE A 185 -7.73 -20.66 -1.70
CA ILE A 185 -7.56 -21.56 -0.59
C ILE A 185 -8.57 -21.21 0.49
N THR A 186 -9.41 -22.17 0.81
CA THR A 186 -10.31 -22.15 1.96
C THR A 186 -9.87 -23.20 2.95
N LYS A 187 -10.45 -23.21 4.13
CA LYS A 187 -10.18 -24.23 5.15
C LYS A 187 -10.35 -25.66 4.62
N ASP A 188 -11.32 -25.87 3.72
CA ASP A 188 -11.73 -27.20 3.28
C ASP A 188 -11.18 -27.56 1.90
N GLU A 189 -10.97 -26.58 1.02
CA GLU A 189 -10.59 -26.85 -0.38
C GLU A 189 -9.57 -25.88 -0.94
N ILE A 190 -8.84 -26.36 -1.94
CA ILE A 190 -7.95 -25.56 -2.78
C ILE A 190 -8.50 -25.66 -4.21
N LEU A 191 -8.78 -24.50 -4.79
CA LEU A 191 -9.22 -24.36 -6.17
C LEU A 191 -8.14 -23.66 -6.98
N THR A 192 -7.57 -24.37 -7.95
CA THR A 192 -6.58 -23.83 -8.88
C THR A 192 -7.18 -23.71 -10.27
N THR A 193 -7.08 -22.54 -10.88
CA THR A 193 -7.52 -22.27 -12.24
C THR A 193 -6.34 -21.76 -13.05
N VAL A 194 -6.11 -22.32 -14.24
CA VAL A 194 -5.14 -21.82 -15.20
C VAL A 194 -5.88 -21.21 -16.37
N ILE A 195 -5.54 -19.98 -16.68
CA ILE A 195 -6.13 -19.14 -17.72
C ILE A 195 -5.03 -18.75 -18.68
N ASP A 196 -5.22 -18.91 -19.98
CA ASP A 196 -4.31 -18.40 -20.99
C ASP A 196 -5.04 -17.45 -21.92
N ARG A 197 -4.59 -16.19 -21.97
CA ARG A 197 -5.16 -15.11 -22.80
C ARG A 197 -6.66 -14.90 -22.61
N GLY A 198 -7.18 -15.16 -21.43
CA GLY A 198 -8.59 -15.02 -21.07
C GLY A 198 -9.40 -16.33 -21.15
N ASP A 199 -8.84 -17.39 -21.74
CA ASP A 199 -9.50 -18.69 -21.83
C ASP A 199 -9.11 -19.60 -20.68
N ASN A 200 -10.09 -20.22 -20.02
CA ASN A 200 -9.84 -21.23 -18.98
C ASN A 200 -9.28 -22.50 -19.61
N ILE A 201 -8.02 -22.82 -19.30
CA ILE A 201 -7.36 -24.02 -19.81
C ILE A 201 -7.75 -25.24 -19.00
N TYR A 202 -7.66 -25.12 -17.66
CA TYR A 202 -8.16 -26.14 -16.77
C TYR A 202 -8.41 -25.60 -15.36
N LYS A 203 -9.16 -26.40 -14.58
CA LYS A 203 -9.54 -26.09 -13.21
C LYS A 203 -9.42 -27.35 -12.36
N ILE A 204 -8.65 -27.27 -11.27
CA ILE A 204 -8.46 -28.37 -10.33
C ILE A 204 -9.08 -27.95 -9.00
N ARG A 205 -9.79 -28.90 -8.37
CA ARG A 205 -10.31 -28.76 -7.02
C ARG A 205 -9.76 -29.90 -6.18
N GLU A 206 -9.14 -29.55 -5.06
CA GLU A 206 -8.53 -30.48 -4.13
C GLU A 206 -9.01 -30.20 -2.70
N ILE A 207 -9.07 -31.25 -1.88
CA ILE A 207 -9.34 -31.08 -0.42
C ILE A 207 -8.11 -30.46 0.23
N ASN A 208 -8.29 -29.42 1.01
CA ASN A 208 -7.19 -28.77 1.72
C ASN A 208 -6.75 -29.60 2.95
N ARG A 209 -5.94 -30.63 2.71
CA ARG A 209 -5.33 -31.44 3.78
C ARG A 209 -3.97 -30.93 4.21
N LYS A 210 -3.31 -30.17 3.35
CA LYS A 210 -1.91 -29.78 3.53
C LYS A 210 -1.74 -28.46 4.27
N TYR A 211 -2.71 -27.55 4.11
CA TYR A 211 -2.64 -26.21 4.66
C TYR A 211 -3.92 -25.84 5.45
N PRO A 212 -4.25 -26.61 6.52
CA PRO A 212 -5.52 -26.45 7.25
C PRO A 212 -5.64 -25.10 7.98
N LEU A 213 -4.52 -24.41 8.18
CA LEU A 213 -4.48 -23.09 8.82
C LEU A 213 -4.77 -21.96 7.83
N LEU A 214 -4.66 -22.21 6.53
CA LEU A 214 -4.95 -21.20 5.50
C LEU A 214 -6.45 -21.19 5.20
N ASP A 215 -7.07 -20.05 5.43
CA ASP A 215 -8.46 -19.79 5.10
C ASP A 215 -8.60 -18.42 4.46
N ASP A 216 -9.44 -18.29 3.44
CA ASP A 216 -9.62 -17.10 2.62
C ASP A 216 -8.31 -16.49 2.09
N VAL A 217 -7.47 -17.34 1.48
CA VAL A 217 -6.27 -16.92 0.77
C VAL A 217 -6.52 -16.97 -0.72
N LYS A 218 -6.23 -15.88 -1.42
CA LYS A 218 -6.33 -15.75 -2.87
C LYS A 218 -4.97 -15.43 -3.46
N ILE A 219 -4.58 -16.16 -4.49
CA ILE A 219 -3.33 -15.98 -5.20
C ILE A 219 -3.66 -15.76 -6.67
N SER A 220 -3.12 -14.70 -7.26
CA SER A 220 -3.21 -14.45 -8.71
C SER A 220 -1.80 -14.18 -9.23
N LEU A 221 -1.30 -15.07 -10.08
CA LEU A 221 0.03 -15.00 -10.67
C LEU A 221 -0.07 -14.90 -12.19
N PHE A 222 0.70 -13.99 -12.77
CA PHE A 222 0.81 -13.77 -14.21
C PHE A 222 2.22 -14.09 -14.68
N TYR A 223 2.32 -14.93 -15.71
CA TYR A 223 3.59 -15.20 -16.38
C TYR A 223 3.93 -14.06 -17.33
N LEU A 224 5.06 -13.42 -17.11
CA LEU A 224 5.55 -12.31 -17.92
C LEU A 224 6.42 -12.83 -19.07
N ASN A 225 5.81 -13.24 -20.14
CA ASN A 225 6.54 -13.50 -21.39
C ASN A 225 7.11 -12.19 -21.98
N ARG A 226 7.96 -12.29 -23.00
CA ARG A 226 8.63 -11.13 -23.62
C ARG A 226 7.64 -10.03 -24.05
N THR A 227 6.53 -10.43 -24.66
CA THR A 227 5.50 -9.49 -25.15
C THR A 227 4.82 -8.78 -23.96
N ALA A 228 4.51 -9.51 -22.90
CA ALA A 228 3.94 -8.96 -21.68
C ALA A 228 4.88 -7.93 -21.02
N LYS A 229 6.19 -8.24 -20.92
CA LYS A 229 7.21 -7.32 -20.39
C LYS A 229 7.28 -6.02 -21.20
N VAL A 230 7.29 -6.12 -22.54
CA VAL A 230 7.30 -4.92 -23.41
C VAL A 230 6.02 -4.09 -23.25
N ASN A 231 4.85 -4.73 -23.20
CA ASN A 231 3.59 -4.03 -23.01
C ASN A 231 3.51 -3.37 -21.63
N PHE A 232 3.97 -4.06 -20.60
CA PHE A 232 4.05 -3.51 -19.25
C PHE A 232 4.91 -2.26 -19.22
N THR A 233 6.16 -2.34 -19.72
CA THR A 233 7.09 -1.19 -19.75
C THR A 233 6.50 -0.02 -20.54
N ARG A 234 5.87 -0.29 -21.68
CA ARG A 234 5.26 0.77 -22.50
C ARG A 234 4.12 1.49 -21.76
N ARG A 235 3.29 0.74 -21.01
CA ARG A 235 2.13 1.30 -20.32
C ARG A 235 2.47 1.94 -18.98
N MET A 236 3.38 1.32 -18.24
CA MET A 236 3.75 1.77 -16.90
C MET A 236 4.91 2.78 -16.90
N GLY A 237 5.66 2.90 -18.00
CA GLY A 237 6.87 3.72 -18.06
C GLY A 237 8.05 3.16 -17.26
N ILE A 238 7.91 1.97 -16.67
CA ILE A 238 8.90 1.31 -15.84
C ILE A 238 8.96 -0.18 -16.18
N GLU A 239 10.15 -0.77 -16.13
CA GLU A 239 10.31 -2.21 -16.35
C GLU A 239 9.69 -3.02 -15.20
N PRO A 240 9.10 -4.21 -15.47
CA PRO A 240 8.50 -5.05 -14.44
C PRO A 240 9.44 -5.34 -13.27
N VAL A 241 10.71 -5.66 -13.54
CA VAL A 241 11.72 -5.95 -12.52
C VAL A 241 11.99 -4.77 -11.57
N ASN A 242 11.81 -3.54 -12.05
CA ASN A 242 11.96 -2.33 -11.25
C ASN A 242 10.66 -1.95 -10.51
N TYR A 243 9.53 -2.41 -11.03
CA TYR A 243 8.23 -2.18 -10.39
C TYR A 243 8.03 -3.12 -9.19
N GLY A 244 8.30 -4.39 -9.36
CA GLY A 244 8.13 -5.45 -8.36
C GLY A 244 7.60 -6.75 -8.95
N SER A 245 7.40 -7.76 -8.12
CA SER A 245 7.01 -9.09 -8.53
C SER A 245 5.67 -9.55 -7.93
N ILE A 246 5.70 -10.31 -6.83
CA ILE A 246 4.49 -10.86 -6.20
C ILE A 246 4.26 -10.16 -4.87
N PHE A 247 3.20 -9.37 -4.82
CA PHE A 247 2.83 -8.56 -3.66
C PHE A 247 1.99 -9.36 -2.67
N LEU A 248 2.19 -9.10 -1.39
CA LEU A 248 1.35 -9.64 -0.33
C LEU A 248 0.41 -8.55 0.19
N PHE A 249 -0.88 -8.90 0.30
CA PHE A 249 -1.90 -8.08 0.94
C PHE A 249 -2.55 -8.85 2.09
N LYS A 250 -2.73 -8.17 3.21
CA LYS A 250 -3.48 -8.67 4.36
C LYS A 250 -4.65 -7.72 4.61
N ASN A 251 -5.87 -8.24 4.54
CA ASN A 251 -7.09 -7.46 4.74
C ASN A 251 -7.14 -6.19 3.87
N GLY A 252 -6.70 -6.29 2.61
CA GLY A 252 -6.64 -5.18 1.66
C GLY A 252 -5.39 -4.28 1.77
N PHE A 253 -4.57 -4.42 2.82
CA PHE A 253 -3.36 -3.62 3.02
C PHE A 253 -2.10 -4.38 2.59
N ARG A 254 -1.21 -3.65 1.92
CA ARG A 254 0.05 -4.22 1.48
C ARG A 254 0.99 -4.53 2.64
N VAL A 255 1.59 -5.72 2.62
CA VAL A 255 2.63 -6.17 3.57
C VAL A 255 4.00 -6.07 2.91
N TYR A 256 4.90 -5.33 3.53
CA TYR A 256 6.28 -5.17 3.08
C TYR A 256 7.19 -6.22 3.73
N PRO A 257 8.30 -6.63 3.06
CA PRO A 257 8.83 -6.16 1.78
C PRO A 257 8.33 -6.95 0.56
N PHE A 258 7.41 -7.89 0.72
CA PHE A 258 6.98 -8.82 -0.33
C PHE A 258 6.78 -8.16 -1.68
N GLY A 259 7.47 -8.70 -2.70
CA GLY A 259 7.38 -8.27 -4.09
C GLY A 259 8.09 -6.96 -4.41
N ASN A 260 8.83 -6.36 -3.49
CA ASN A 260 9.68 -5.21 -3.81
C ASN A 260 10.83 -5.63 -4.73
N LYS A 261 11.42 -4.66 -5.42
CA LYS A 261 12.63 -4.91 -6.22
C LYS A 261 13.71 -5.54 -5.35
N GLY A 262 14.21 -6.72 -5.77
CA GLY A 262 15.26 -7.46 -5.07
C GLY A 262 14.77 -8.30 -3.89
N ASP A 263 13.47 -8.31 -3.61
CA ASP A 263 12.88 -9.20 -2.62
C ASP A 263 12.65 -10.60 -3.19
N ASP A 264 13.14 -11.62 -2.51
CA ASP A 264 12.89 -13.04 -2.77
C ASP A 264 12.32 -13.76 -1.54
N SER A 265 11.49 -13.09 -0.76
CA SER A 265 10.82 -13.67 0.42
C SER A 265 10.01 -14.91 0.09
N TRP A 266 9.58 -15.07 -1.18
CA TRP A 266 8.92 -16.26 -1.68
C TRP A 266 9.89 -17.40 -2.06
N GLY A 267 11.22 -17.17 -2.06
CA GLY A 267 12.24 -18.16 -2.43
C GLY A 267 12.20 -18.58 -3.91
N LEU A 268 11.63 -17.77 -4.79
CA LEU A 268 11.44 -18.11 -6.20
C LEU A 268 12.74 -18.04 -6.99
N ASP A 269 13.54 -17.00 -6.77
CA ASP A 269 14.82 -16.82 -7.46
C ASP A 269 15.83 -17.87 -6.98
N TYR A 270 15.84 -18.17 -5.68
CA TYR A 270 16.65 -19.26 -5.14
C TYR A 270 16.29 -20.61 -5.80
N ARG A 271 14.99 -20.89 -5.96
CA ARG A 271 14.54 -22.12 -6.61
C ARG A 271 14.84 -22.14 -8.13
N ALA A 272 14.70 -20.99 -8.79
CA ALA A 272 15.01 -20.86 -10.21
C ALA A 272 16.50 -21.11 -10.51
N GLN A 273 17.40 -20.74 -9.60
CA GLN A 273 18.85 -21.03 -9.71
C GLN A 273 19.15 -22.54 -9.64
N GLN A 274 18.35 -23.33 -8.94
CA GLN A 274 18.54 -24.79 -8.83
C GLN A 274 18.16 -25.58 -10.08
N GLY A 275 17.40 -24.96 -10.99
CA GLY A 275 16.94 -25.65 -12.21
C GLY A 275 16.67 -24.70 -13.35
N HIS A 276 17.71 -24.36 -14.10
CA HIS A 276 17.59 -23.47 -15.26
C HIS A 276 16.49 -23.95 -16.23
N SER A 277 15.57 -23.07 -16.59
CA SER A 277 14.39 -23.33 -17.44
C SER A 277 13.32 -24.28 -16.85
N ARG A 278 13.46 -24.72 -15.59
CA ARG A 278 12.44 -25.58 -14.94
C ARG A 278 11.54 -24.78 -13.98
N PHE A 279 12.05 -23.68 -13.44
CA PHE A 279 11.35 -22.87 -12.48
C PHE A 279 11.35 -21.40 -12.91
N LEU A 280 10.28 -20.71 -12.57
CA LEU A 280 10.14 -19.26 -12.82
C LEU A 280 10.67 -18.48 -11.62
N GLY A 281 11.45 -17.45 -11.89
CA GLY A 281 11.91 -16.50 -10.89
C GLY A 281 11.02 -15.26 -10.80
N THR A 282 11.38 -14.36 -9.88
CA THR A 282 10.65 -13.10 -9.66
C THR A 282 10.61 -12.21 -10.91
N ARG A 283 11.59 -12.34 -11.82
CA ARG A 283 11.64 -11.61 -13.09
C ARG A 283 10.60 -12.03 -14.12
N ASP A 284 10.06 -13.23 -13.96
CA ASP A 284 9.14 -13.86 -14.91
C ASP A 284 7.70 -13.90 -14.40
N LEU A 285 7.50 -13.47 -13.17
CA LEU A 285 6.22 -13.49 -12.50
C LEU A 285 5.82 -12.10 -12.03
N PHE A 286 4.54 -11.83 -12.15
CA PHE A 286 3.89 -10.71 -11.50
C PHE A 286 2.61 -11.20 -10.85
N GLY A 287 2.24 -10.63 -9.71
CA GLY A 287 0.98 -11.03 -9.10
C GLY A 287 0.79 -10.56 -7.67
N LYS A 288 -0.15 -11.21 -7.02
CA LYS A 288 -0.47 -10.96 -5.62
C LYS A 288 -0.87 -12.23 -4.87
N VAL A 289 -0.61 -12.19 -3.59
CA VAL A 289 -1.20 -13.05 -2.57
C VAL A 289 -2.05 -12.18 -1.66
N GLU A 290 -3.28 -12.54 -1.45
CA GLU A 290 -4.22 -11.83 -0.60
C GLU A 290 -4.71 -12.75 0.51
N ILE A 291 -4.58 -12.31 1.74
CA ILE A 291 -5.00 -13.02 2.95
C ILE A 291 -6.06 -12.17 3.64
N ASN A 292 -7.28 -12.70 3.78
CA ASN A 292 -8.33 -12.08 4.55
C ASN A 292 -8.55 -12.88 5.83
N THR A 293 -8.29 -12.29 6.96
CA THR A 293 -8.44 -12.96 8.24
C THR A 293 -8.91 -12.00 9.33
N ASN A 294 -9.88 -12.44 10.09
CA ASN A 294 -10.32 -11.76 11.31
C ASN A 294 -9.46 -12.15 12.54
N ASN A 295 -8.61 -13.17 12.38
CA ASN A 295 -7.78 -13.67 13.46
C ASN A 295 -6.40 -12.99 13.43
N ASN A 296 -6.19 -12.00 14.28
CA ASN A 296 -4.92 -11.28 14.41
C ASN A 296 -3.77 -12.16 14.94
N PHE A 297 -4.05 -13.37 15.40
CA PHE A 297 -3.06 -14.31 15.92
C PHE A 297 -2.52 -15.24 14.84
N GLN A 298 -3.23 -15.42 13.73
CA GLN A 298 -2.86 -16.38 12.68
C GLN A 298 -1.72 -15.88 11.78
N PHE A 299 -1.68 -14.57 11.51
CA PHE A 299 -0.65 -13.93 10.69
C PHE A 299 -0.22 -12.63 11.37
N LYS A 300 0.89 -12.72 12.13
CA LYS A 300 1.43 -11.58 12.85
C LYS A 300 2.45 -10.83 11.99
N GLU A 301 2.24 -9.54 11.80
CA GLU A 301 3.23 -8.70 11.13
C GLU A 301 4.48 -8.58 12.00
N VAL A 302 5.63 -8.97 11.45
CA VAL A 302 6.91 -8.81 12.10
C VAL A 302 7.40 -7.37 11.94
N SER A 303 8.16 -6.90 12.91
CA SER A 303 8.73 -5.54 12.90
C SER A 303 9.59 -5.30 11.66
N SER A 304 9.55 -4.08 11.17
CA SER A 304 10.05 -3.59 9.87
C SER A 304 11.53 -3.85 9.52
N ARG A 305 12.33 -4.43 10.39
CA ARG A 305 13.71 -4.77 10.08
C ARG A 305 13.86 -6.12 9.36
N ASP A 306 12.96 -7.06 9.67
CA ASP A 306 13.01 -8.41 9.09
C ASP A 306 11.82 -8.69 8.16
N GLY A 307 10.94 -7.74 7.97
CA GLY A 307 9.75 -7.67 7.12
C GLY A 307 9.10 -9.01 6.81
N GLY A 308 7.85 -9.18 7.17
CA GLY A 308 7.13 -10.40 6.84
C GLY A 308 5.95 -10.68 7.75
N LEU A 309 5.31 -11.79 7.49
CA LEU A 309 4.31 -12.42 8.36
C LEU A 309 4.94 -13.64 9.03
N VAL A 310 4.68 -13.82 10.31
CA VAL A 310 4.99 -15.04 11.05
C VAL A 310 3.68 -15.72 11.41
N GLU A 311 3.65 -17.05 11.29
CA GLU A 311 2.56 -17.89 11.77
C GLU A 311 2.40 -17.83 13.30
#